data_f5e5ae85dc276c6a51ef786016752462
#
_entry.id   f5e5ae85dc276c6a51ef786016752462
#
_cell.length_a   1.000
_cell.length_b   1.000
_cell.length_c   1.000
_cell.angle_alpha   90.00
_cell.angle_beta   90.00
_cell.angle_gamma   90.00
#
_symmetry.space_group_name_H-M   'P 1'
#
loop_
_entity.id
_entity.type
_entity.pdbx_description
1 polymer ?
#
loop_
_entity_poly.entity_id
_entity_poly.type
_entity_poly.pdbx_seq_one_letter_code
_entity_poly.pdbx_strand_id
1 'polypeptide(L)'
;MIKITLPDGSIREYEAGITPYQIALSISEGLARNVLAAEVDGQIWDSSHSIETEALVRLITWNDKEGKSTFWHSSAHLMAEALEALYPGTKFGIGPAIETGFYYDVDFGDREFSSDNFKEIENKILELAKKKSTFERKPISKADAIAYFTEKGDEYKLVLIKDVPDGS
;
A
#
# COMPACT_ATOMS: atom_id res chain seq x y z
N MET A 1 -26.72 10.81 3.16
CA MET A 1 -26.25 10.10 4.37
C MET A 1 -26.26 8.63 4.10
N ILE A 2 -25.20 7.91 4.44
CA ILE A 2 -25.09 6.45 4.37
C ILE A 2 -24.91 5.89 5.78
N LYS A 3 -25.33 4.66 6.00
CA LYS A 3 -25.20 3.97 7.29
C LYS A 3 -23.99 3.05 7.27
N ILE A 4 -23.10 3.26 8.20
CA ILE A 4 -21.93 2.41 8.43
C ILE A 4 -22.18 1.59 9.70
N THR A 5 -22.19 0.27 9.54
CA THR A 5 -22.32 -0.67 10.66
C THR A 5 -20.93 -1.13 11.10
N LEU A 6 -20.63 -0.96 12.38
CA LEU A 6 -19.37 -1.39 12.98
C LEU A 6 -19.47 -2.80 13.57
N PRO A 7 -18.35 -3.49 13.88
CA PRO A 7 -18.36 -4.88 14.35
C PRO A 7 -19.10 -5.11 15.67
N ASP A 8 -19.24 -4.09 16.50
CA ASP A 8 -20.03 -4.12 17.74
C ASP A 8 -21.54 -3.98 17.53
N GLY A 9 -21.98 -3.89 16.27
CA GLY A 9 -23.37 -3.70 15.87
C GLY A 9 -23.84 -2.24 15.93
N SER A 10 -22.99 -1.30 16.32
CA SER A 10 -23.34 0.12 16.31
C SER A 10 -23.45 0.63 14.86
N ILE A 11 -24.43 1.51 14.64
CA ILE A 11 -24.66 2.14 13.34
C ILE A 11 -24.36 3.62 13.47
N ARG A 12 -23.56 4.14 12.54
CA ARG A 12 -23.24 5.56 12.43
C ARG A 12 -23.63 6.07 11.05
N GLU A 13 -24.11 7.29 10.97
CA GLU A 13 -24.49 7.94 9.73
C GLU A 13 -23.38 8.93 9.30
N TYR A 14 -22.99 8.84 8.02
CA TYR A 14 -22.00 9.72 7.40
C TYR A 14 -22.47 10.19 6.03
N GLU A 15 -21.85 11.21 5.50
CA GLU A 15 -22.01 11.56 4.09
C GLU A 15 -21.37 10.50 3.20
N ALA A 16 -21.93 10.26 2.00
CA ALA A 16 -21.31 9.41 0.99
C ALA A 16 -19.94 9.97 0.62
N GLY A 17 -18.99 9.09 0.33
CA GLY A 17 -17.59 9.46 0.12
C GLY A 17 -16.72 9.46 1.38
N ILE A 18 -17.29 9.09 2.55
CA ILE A 18 -16.52 8.92 3.78
C ILE A 18 -15.44 7.86 3.60
N THR A 19 -14.26 8.09 4.17
CA THR A 19 -13.15 7.12 4.13
C THR A 19 -13.02 6.37 5.46
N PRO A 20 -12.46 5.15 5.47
CA PRO A 20 -12.15 4.43 6.71
C PRO A 20 -11.29 5.25 7.69
N TYR A 21 -10.33 6.03 7.19
CA TYR A 21 -9.55 6.94 8.01
C TYR A 21 -10.41 7.99 8.71
N GLN A 22 -11.37 8.60 7.99
CA GLN A 22 -12.28 9.59 8.57
C GLN A 22 -13.25 8.96 9.57
N ILE A 23 -13.70 7.72 9.33
CA ILE A 23 -14.49 6.96 10.30
C ILE A 23 -13.66 6.75 11.57
N ALA A 24 -12.40 6.30 11.45
CA ALA A 24 -11.50 6.12 12.57
C ALA A 24 -11.30 7.43 13.36
N LEU A 25 -11.12 8.56 12.66
CA LEU A 25 -10.95 9.89 13.25
C LEU A 25 -12.21 10.34 14.02
N SER A 26 -13.39 10.04 13.50
CA SER A 26 -14.67 10.34 14.18
C SER A 26 -14.86 9.55 15.48
N ILE A 27 -14.15 8.42 15.62
CA ILE A 27 -14.17 7.60 16.84
C ILE A 27 -13.12 8.11 17.83
N SER A 28 -11.88 8.21 17.40
CA SER A 28 -10.79 8.83 18.17
C SER A 28 -9.55 9.10 17.31
N GLU A 29 -8.79 10.14 17.66
CA GLU A 29 -7.49 10.42 17.04
C GLU A 29 -6.48 9.29 17.23
N GLY A 30 -6.55 8.57 18.36
CA GLY A 30 -5.69 7.42 18.63
C GLY A 30 -5.94 6.28 17.65
N LEU A 31 -7.20 5.99 17.35
CA LEU A 31 -7.57 4.99 16.35
C LEU A 31 -7.16 5.41 14.95
N ALA A 32 -7.41 6.66 14.57
CA ALA A 32 -7.00 7.20 13.27
C ALA A 32 -5.49 7.10 13.01
N ARG A 33 -4.67 7.26 14.05
CA ARG A 33 -3.20 7.08 13.95
C ARG A 33 -2.77 5.62 13.78
N ASN A 34 -3.61 4.67 14.15
CA ASN A 34 -3.29 3.25 14.15
C ASN A 34 -4.01 2.46 13.06
N VAL A 35 -5.00 3.05 12.37
CA VAL A 35 -5.70 2.39 11.27
C VAL A 35 -4.75 2.25 10.07
N LEU A 36 -4.68 1.05 9.52
CA LEU A 36 -3.82 0.70 8.38
C LEU A 36 -4.65 0.39 7.13
N ALA A 37 -5.84 -0.18 7.33
CA ALA A 37 -6.77 -0.57 6.28
C ALA A 37 -8.18 -0.68 6.87
N ALA A 38 -9.15 -1.06 6.07
CA ALA A 38 -10.47 -1.48 6.54
C ALA A 38 -10.96 -2.70 5.78
N GLU A 39 -11.76 -3.51 6.43
CA GLU A 39 -12.59 -4.50 5.76
C GLU A 39 -13.97 -3.86 5.53
N VAL A 40 -14.36 -3.76 4.27
CA VAL A 40 -15.65 -3.19 3.84
C VAL A 40 -16.40 -4.29 3.12
N ASP A 41 -17.52 -4.72 3.69
CA ASP A 41 -18.36 -5.84 3.20
C ASP A 41 -17.53 -7.11 2.88
N GLY A 42 -16.57 -7.43 3.73
CA GLY A 42 -15.71 -8.61 3.59
C GLY A 42 -14.50 -8.44 2.65
N GLN A 43 -14.28 -7.25 2.09
CA GLN A 43 -13.13 -6.93 1.24
C GLN A 43 -12.17 -5.96 1.93
N ILE A 44 -10.88 -6.18 1.77
CA ILE A 44 -9.86 -5.29 2.33
C ILE A 44 -9.67 -4.08 1.40
N TRP A 45 -9.90 -2.90 1.97
CA TRP A 45 -9.73 -1.61 1.31
C TRP A 45 -8.64 -0.80 2.02
N ASP A 46 -7.96 0.05 1.26
CA ASP A 46 -7.09 1.01 1.90
C ASP A 46 -7.88 2.08 2.68
N SER A 47 -7.23 2.70 3.65
CA SER A 47 -7.87 3.64 4.58
C SER A 47 -8.33 4.95 3.92
N SER A 48 -7.90 5.23 2.70
CA SER A 48 -8.26 6.44 1.93
C SER A 48 -9.36 6.20 0.89
N HIS A 49 -9.80 4.95 0.70
CA HIS A 49 -10.82 4.62 -0.28
C HIS A 49 -12.22 5.09 0.19
N SER A 50 -12.90 5.83 -0.68
CA SER A 50 -14.25 6.36 -0.38
C SER A 50 -15.32 5.28 -0.35
N ILE A 51 -16.19 5.35 0.66
CA ILE A 51 -17.38 4.49 0.81
C ILE A 51 -18.60 5.28 0.36
N GLU A 52 -19.24 4.84 -0.69
CA GLU A 52 -20.34 5.56 -1.34
C GLU A 52 -21.74 5.07 -0.92
N THR A 53 -21.83 3.87 -0.37
CA THR A 53 -23.08 3.20 0.00
C THR A 53 -23.03 2.69 1.43
N GLU A 54 -24.18 2.27 1.94
CA GLU A 54 -24.24 1.56 3.23
C GLU A 54 -23.31 0.36 3.21
N ALA A 55 -22.56 0.15 4.30
CA ALA A 55 -21.56 -0.92 4.38
C ALA A 55 -21.34 -1.40 5.82
N LEU A 56 -20.88 -2.64 5.95
CA LEU A 56 -20.29 -3.18 7.17
C LEU A 56 -18.78 -2.87 7.15
N VAL A 57 -18.29 -2.13 8.14
CA VAL A 57 -16.90 -1.67 8.16
C VAL A 57 -16.19 -2.10 9.44
N ARG A 58 -15.09 -2.84 9.29
CA ARG A 58 -14.14 -3.18 10.36
C ARG A 58 -12.84 -2.44 10.13
N LEU A 59 -12.45 -1.57 11.03
CA LEU A 59 -11.17 -0.85 10.96
C LEU A 59 -10.04 -1.81 11.35
N ILE A 60 -9.01 -1.87 10.52
CA ILE A 60 -7.87 -2.80 10.64
C ILE A 60 -6.66 -2.05 11.15
N THR A 61 -6.02 -2.61 12.18
CA THR A 61 -4.85 -2.06 12.84
C THR A 61 -3.68 -3.05 12.82
N TRP A 62 -2.55 -2.68 13.40
CA TRP A 62 -1.38 -3.56 13.55
C TRP A 62 -1.70 -4.87 14.29
N ASN A 63 -2.71 -4.91 15.13
CA ASN A 63 -3.08 -6.10 15.89
C ASN A 63 -3.74 -7.18 15.01
N ASP A 64 -4.23 -6.78 13.84
CA ASP A 64 -4.86 -7.66 12.87
C ASP A 64 -3.82 -8.25 11.90
N LYS A 65 -4.04 -9.48 11.45
CA LYS A 65 -3.16 -10.13 10.46
C LYS A 65 -3.10 -9.34 9.15
N GLU A 66 -4.24 -8.88 8.69
CA GLU A 66 -4.38 -8.06 7.47
C GLU A 66 -3.66 -6.72 7.62
N GLY A 67 -3.71 -6.12 8.81
CA GLY A 67 -3.00 -4.87 9.11
C GLY A 67 -1.48 -5.04 9.04
N LYS A 68 -0.95 -6.13 9.60
CA LYS A 68 0.47 -6.46 9.46
C LYS A 68 0.87 -6.65 8.01
N SER A 69 0.07 -7.40 7.25
CA SER A 69 0.32 -7.60 5.81
C SER A 69 0.34 -6.29 5.04
N THR A 70 -0.64 -5.41 5.28
CA THR A 70 -0.72 -4.08 4.66
C THR A 70 0.49 -3.22 5.02
N PHE A 71 0.90 -3.23 6.28
CA PHE A 71 2.07 -2.48 6.74
C PHE A 71 3.36 -2.97 6.08
N TRP A 72 3.59 -4.27 6.06
CA TRP A 72 4.78 -4.84 5.42
C TRP A 72 4.81 -4.59 3.92
N HIS A 73 3.67 -4.71 3.25
CA HIS A 73 3.57 -4.40 1.83
C HIS A 73 3.89 -2.93 1.53
N SER A 74 3.33 -2.00 2.31
CA SER A 74 3.63 -0.57 2.21
C SER A 74 5.10 -0.25 2.51
N SER A 75 5.69 -0.97 3.48
CA SER A 75 7.12 -0.85 3.80
C SER A 75 8.01 -1.32 2.65
N ALA A 76 7.61 -2.38 1.93
CA ALA A 76 8.30 -2.84 0.73
C ALA A 76 8.30 -1.76 -0.37
N HIS A 77 7.17 -1.10 -0.60
CA HIS A 77 7.09 0.02 -1.54
C HIS A 77 7.97 1.21 -1.14
N LEU A 78 7.98 1.56 0.15
CA LEU A 78 8.83 2.63 0.67
C LEU A 78 10.32 2.31 0.50
N MET A 79 10.71 1.05 0.70
CA MET A 79 12.06 0.60 0.43
C MET A 79 12.40 0.67 -1.07
N ALA A 80 11.49 0.27 -1.94
CA ALA A 80 11.69 0.37 -3.39
C ALA A 80 11.89 1.83 -3.83
N GLU A 81 11.10 2.78 -3.31
CA GLU A 81 11.26 4.21 -3.55
C GLU A 81 12.64 4.72 -3.09
N ALA A 82 13.09 4.27 -1.92
CA ALA A 82 14.42 4.62 -1.41
C ALA A 82 15.54 4.09 -2.30
N LEU A 83 15.42 2.83 -2.75
CA LEU A 83 16.40 2.20 -3.65
C LEU A 83 16.43 2.88 -5.02
N GLU A 84 15.27 3.21 -5.60
CA GLU A 84 15.19 3.92 -6.89
C GLU A 84 15.82 5.32 -6.79
N ALA A 85 15.63 6.00 -5.66
CA ALA A 85 16.21 7.32 -5.41
C ALA A 85 17.76 7.30 -5.22
N LEU A 86 18.27 6.26 -4.57
CA LEU A 86 19.72 6.10 -4.32
C LEU A 86 20.45 5.46 -5.52
N TYR A 87 19.78 4.52 -6.19
CA TYR A 87 20.34 3.72 -7.27
C TYR A 87 19.44 3.79 -8.52
N PRO A 88 19.40 4.91 -9.26
CA PRO A 88 18.57 5.06 -10.44
C PRO A 88 18.81 3.96 -11.47
N GLY A 89 17.73 3.42 -12.05
CA GLY A 89 17.79 2.31 -13.00
C GLY A 89 17.76 0.92 -12.35
N THR A 90 17.58 0.84 -11.02
CA THR A 90 17.31 -0.40 -10.32
C THR A 90 16.00 -1.01 -10.84
N LYS A 91 16.00 -2.31 -11.08
CA LYS A 91 14.79 -3.04 -11.51
C LYS A 91 14.24 -3.84 -10.34
N PHE A 92 12.91 -3.89 -10.26
CA PHE A 92 12.19 -4.52 -9.15
C PHE A 92 11.37 -5.70 -9.63
N GLY A 93 11.60 -6.87 -9.05
CA GLY A 93 10.79 -8.05 -9.22
C GLY A 93 9.54 -8.01 -8.33
N ILE A 94 9.36 -9.02 -7.51
CA ILE A 94 8.26 -9.12 -6.54
C ILE A 94 8.74 -8.77 -5.13
N GLY A 95 7.82 -8.22 -4.33
CA GLY A 95 8.08 -7.84 -2.94
C GLY A 95 6.89 -8.17 -2.05
N PRO A 96 6.57 -9.48 -1.84
CA PRO A 96 5.44 -9.87 -1.02
C PRO A 96 5.70 -9.63 0.46
N ALA A 97 4.62 -9.28 1.18
CA ALA A 97 4.60 -9.35 2.62
C ALA A 97 4.62 -10.81 3.08
N ILE A 98 5.37 -11.09 4.13
CA ILE A 98 5.41 -12.38 4.83
C ILE A 98 4.97 -12.18 6.29
N GLU A 99 4.87 -13.24 7.08
CA GLU A 99 4.34 -13.18 8.44
C GLU A 99 5.08 -12.18 9.34
N THR A 100 6.40 -12.10 9.21
CA THR A 100 7.26 -11.27 10.08
C THR A 100 8.08 -10.23 9.32
N GLY A 101 7.58 -9.78 8.17
CA GLY A 101 8.31 -8.79 7.36
C GLY A 101 7.92 -8.84 5.88
N PHE A 102 8.89 -8.56 5.05
CA PHE A 102 8.80 -8.67 3.59
C PHE A 102 10.17 -8.97 3.01
N TYR A 103 10.21 -9.40 1.76
CA TYR A 103 11.42 -9.40 0.95
C TYR A 103 11.13 -8.72 -0.39
N TYR A 104 12.16 -8.36 -1.10
CA TYR A 104 12.05 -7.76 -2.42
C TYR A 104 13.17 -8.28 -3.32
N ASP A 105 12.81 -8.78 -4.49
CA ASP A 105 13.78 -9.13 -5.52
C ASP A 105 14.20 -7.85 -6.24
N VAL A 106 15.50 -7.54 -6.18
CA VAL A 106 16.05 -6.29 -6.68
C VAL A 106 17.26 -6.59 -7.56
N ASP A 107 17.26 -6.02 -8.76
CA ASP A 107 18.39 -6.06 -9.67
C ASP A 107 19.06 -4.68 -9.75
N PHE A 108 20.29 -4.60 -9.27
CA PHE A 108 21.09 -3.38 -9.29
C PHE A 108 21.92 -3.24 -10.58
N GLY A 109 21.78 -4.16 -11.55
CA GLY A 109 22.63 -4.24 -12.73
C GLY A 109 24.08 -4.56 -12.34
N ASP A 110 25.02 -3.88 -12.97
CA ASP A 110 26.48 -4.09 -12.75
C ASP A 110 27.01 -3.44 -11.46
N ARG A 111 26.14 -2.88 -10.59
CA ARG A 111 26.58 -2.24 -9.35
C ARG A 111 26.91 -3.27 -8.29
N GLU A 112 28.04 -3.08 -7.63
CA GLU A 112 28.36 -3.83 -6.41
C GLU A 112 27.43 -3.38 -5.28
N PHE A 113 26.78 -4.34 -4.64
CA PHE A 113 25.88 -4.12 -3.52
C PHE A 113 26.29 -5.01 -2.35
N SER A 114 26.44 -4.39 -1.17
CA SER A 114 26.88 -5.09 0.03
C SER A 114 26.13 -4.57 1.27
N SER A 115 26.39 -5.18 2.41
CA SER A 115 25.86 -4.72 3.70
C SER A 115 26.26 -3.30 4.07
N ASP A 116 27.34 -2.76 3.50
CA ASP A 116 27.80 -1.39 3.77
C ASP A 116 26.79 -0.34 3.26
N ASN A 117 25.97 -0.71 2.27
CA ASN A 117 24.91 0.13 1.73
C ASN A 117 23.65 0.19 2.61
N PHE A 118 23.48 -0.74 3.56
CA PHE A 118 22.22 -0.85 4.33
C PHE A 118 21.91 0.40 5.12
N LYS A 119 22.91 1.01 5.76
CA LYS A 119 22.72 2.22 6.56
C LYS A 119 22.24 3.42 5.74
N GLU A 120 22.74 3.55 4.51
CA GLU A 120 22.31 4.60 3.59
C GLU A 120 20.85 4.40 3.19
N ILE A 121 20.47 3.16 2.88
CA ILE A 121 19.09 2.80 2.53
C ILE A 121 18.15 3.04 3.70
N GLU A 122 18.50 2.59 4.91
CA GLU A 122 17.72 2.82 6.12
C GLU A 122 17.49 4.32 6.37
N ASN A 123 18.53 5.14 6.24
CA ASN A 123 18.43 6.58 6.39
C ASN A 123 17.49 7.19 5.33
N LYS A 124 17.57 6.71 4.09
CA LYS A 124 16.70 7.17 3.01
C LYS A 124 15.24 6.77 3.23
N ILE A 125 14.98 5.56 3.70
CA ILE A 125 13.64 5.11 4.09
C ILE A 125 13.07 6.01 5.19
N LEU A 126 13.87 6.31 6.23
CA LEU A 126 13.43 7.20 7.31
C LEU A 126 13.19 8.64 6.84
N GLU A 127 14.00 9.14 5.90
CA GLU A 127 13.78 10.46 5.27
C GLU A 127 12.44 10.49 4.53
N LEU A 128 12.17 9.47 3.69
CA LEU A 128 10.94 9.36 2.92
C LEU A 128 9.72 9.21 3.84
N ALA A 129 9.80 8.37 4.87
CA ALA A 129 8.72 8.21 5.85
C ALA A 129 8.35 9.52 6.55
N LYS A 130 9.35 10.39 6.85
CA LYS A 130 9.11 11.72 7.45
C LYS A 130 8.36 12.67 6.54
N LYS A 131 8.42 12.49 5.22
CA LYS A 131 7.67 13.32 4.25
C LYS A 131 6.16 13.09 4.34
N LYS A 132 5.73 11.97 4.94
CA LYS A 132 4.31 11.60 5.10
C LYS A 132 3.54 11.63 3.78
N SER A 133 4.19 11.22 2.68
CA SER A 133 3.55 11.10 1.38
C SER A 133 2.38 10.13 1.46
N THR A 134 1.26 10.51 0.86
CA THR A 134 0.07 9.65 0.79
C THR A 134 0.19 8.69 -0.39
N PHE A 135 -0.27 7.45 -0.20
CA PHE A 135 -0.46 6.53 -1.31
C PHE A 135 -1.67 6.99 -2.12
N GLU A 136 -1.49 7.17 -3.42
CA GLU A 136 -2.56 7.54 -4.33
C GLU A 136 -2.92 6.33 -5.19
N ARG A 137 -4.19 5.89 -5.11
CA ARG A 137 -4.70 4.79 -5.93
C ARG A 137 -5.05 5.30 -7.31
N LYS A 138 -4.36 4.79 -8.33
CA LYS A 138 -4.64 5.11 -9.74
C LYS A 138 -4.98 3.84 -10.51
N PRO A 139 -6.27 3.52 -10.71
CA PRO A 139 -6.67 2.43 -11.59
C PRO A 139 -6.24 2.75 -13.03
N ILE A 140 -5.58 1.81 -13.68
CA ILE A 140 -5.18 1.92 -15.09
C ILE A 140 -5.52 0.63 -15.82
N SER A 141 -5.70 0.71 -17.13
CA SER A 141 -5.91 -0.48 -17.96
C SER A 141 -4.61 -1.30 -18.06
N LYS A 142 -4.73 -2.62 -18.31
CA LYS A 142 -3.57 -3.47 -18.58
C LYS A 142 -2.71 -2.93 -19.72
N ALA A 143 -3.33 -2.39 -20.76
CA ALA A 143 -2.62 -1.80 -21.92
C ALA A 143 -1.80 -0.57 -21.48
N ASP A 144 -2.38 0.33 -20.67
CA ASP A 144 -1.68 1.50 -20.16
C ASP A 144 -0.55 1.12 -19.20
N ALA A 145 -0.76 0.08 -18.36
CA ALA A 145 0.28 -0.46 -17.50
C ALA A 145 1.46 -1.01 -18.30
N ILE A 146 1.19 -1.77 -19.36
CA ILE A 146 2.23 -2.27 -20.27
C ILE A 146 2.98 -1.11 -20.92
N ALA A 147 2.29 -0.09 -21.42
CA ALA A 147 2.91 1.08 -22.03
C ALA A 147 3.83 1.81 -21.03
N TYR A 148 3.34 2.06 -19.84
CA TYR A 148 4.08 2.72 -18.75
C TYR A 148 5.38 1.98 -18.37
N PHE A 149 5.29 0.67 -18.12
CA PHE A 149 6.47 -0.11 -17.74
C PHE A 149 7.42 -0.39 -18.89
N THR A 150 6.92 -0.38 -20.15
CA THR A 150 7.78 -0.40 -21.34
C THR A 150 8.61 0.87 -21.45
N GLU A 151 8.00 2.04 -21.25
CA GLU A 151 8.71 3.32 -21.25
C GLU A 151 9.74 3.40 -20.12
N LYS A 152 9.40 2.87 -18.93
CA LYS A 152 10.33 2.75 -17.79
C LYS A 152 11.47 1.74 -18.02
N GLY A 153 11.36 0.84 -18.99
CA GLY A 153 12.33 -0.23 -19.20
C GLY A 153 12.30 -1.32 -18.11
N ASP A 154 11.17 -1.45 -17.38
CA ASP A 154 11.02 -2.41 -16.28
C ASP A 154 10.50 -3.76 -16.80
N GLU A 155 11.41 -4.59 -17.29
CA GLU A 155 11.11 -5.90 -17.89
C GLU A 155 10.46 -6.86 -16.91
N TYR A 156 10.83 -6.81 -15.61
CA TYR A 156 10.24 -7.69 -14.57
C TYR A 156 8.77 -7.37 -14.33
N LYS A 157 8.40 -6.09 -14.29
CA LYS A 157 6.99 -5.69 -14.18
C LYS A 157 6.19 -6.07 -15.41
N LEU A 158 6.78 -5.99 -16.60
CA LEU A 158 6.12 -6.43 -17.84
C LEU A 158 5.82 -7.94 -17.84
N VAL A 159 6.70 -8.76 -17.28
CA VAL A 159 6.43 -10.20 -17.12
C VAL A 159 5.25 -10.44 -16.19
N LEU A 160 5.23 -9.77 -15.03
CA LEU A 160 4.16 -9.92 -14.04
C LEU A 160 2.79 -9.46 -14.58
N ILE A 161 2.75 -8.37 -15.35
CA ILE A 161 1.50 -7.84 -15.92
C ILE A 161 0.89 -8.79 -16.96
N LYS A 162 1.69 -9.59 -17.67
CA LYS A 162 1.18 -10.57 -18.64
C LYS A 162 0.22 -11.58 -17.99
N ASP A 163 0.50 -11.98 -16.75
CA ASP A 163 -0.27 -12.97 -16.02
C ASP A 163 -1.52 -12.38 -15.33
N VAL A 164 -1.67 -11.06 -15.33
CA VAL A 164 -2.86 -10.38 -14.80
C VAL A 164 -4.03 -10.54 -15.80
N PRO A 165 -5.22 -11.02 -15.37
CA PRO A 165 -6.38 -11.08 -16.25
C PRO A 165 -6.79 -9.71 -16.80
N ASP A 166 -7.35 -9.68 -18.01
CA ASP A 166 -7.89 -8.46 -18.58
C ASP A 166 -9.12 -8.00 -17.78
N GLY A 167 -9.12 -6.74 -17.36
CA GLY A 167 -10.23 -6.15 -16.60
C GLY A 167 -10.18 -6.33 -15.08
N SER A 168 -9.03 -6.75 -14.54
CA SER A 168 -8.78 -6.84 -13.09
C SER A 168 -8.14 -5.58 -12.52
#